data_aa32c14c1bb596c78c75c2c5ce2efad6
#
_entry.id   aa32c14c1bb596c78c75c2c5ce2efad6
#
_cell.length_a   1.000
_cell.length_b   1.000
_cell.length_c   1.000
_cell.angle_alpha   90.00
_cell.angle_beta   90.00
_cell.angle_gamma   90.00
#
_symmetry.space_group_name_H-M   'P 1'
#
loop_
_entity.id
_entity.type
_entity.pdbx_description
1 polymer ?
#
loop_
_entity_poly.entity_id
_entity_poly.type
_entity_poly.pdbx_seq_one_letter_code
_entity_poly.pdbx_strand_id
1 'polypeptide(L)'
;KDLRTDQLDRLTKSKTFCMIPWIHMHAFPNGQAFPCCLADSHHPIGHLHKNTVKEVWNDTPYKTMRKNMLEEKSCKECTKCYEQEDMGFVSMRNSSNKNFGNNIGIVDQTLEDGTFEDFKLRYYDIRFSNLCNMSCRTCGGWFSSSWHDEETALYGKREYPKFMFAGKDKEDMWNQLQEHIPYLEQVYFAGGEPLIMEEHYRLLDELERQELFDVRLIYNTNFSKLKLKTKHVFDYWQRFNNVSVGASL
;
A
#
# COMPACT_ATOMS: atom_id res chain seq x y z
N LYS A 1 19.55 -1.68 18.37
CA LYS A 1 19.41 -2.80 19.34
C LYS A 1 19.59 -4.09 18.56
N ASP A 2 20.39 -5.00 19.10
CA ASP A 2 20.55 -6.31 18.51
C ASP A 2 19.23 -7.08 18.59
N LEU A 3 18.85 -7.76 17.50
CA LEU A 3 17.65 -8.58 17.46
C LEU A 3 17.85 -9.82 18.34
N ARG A 4 16.79 -10.27 19.02
CA ARG A 4 16.80 -11.58 19.68
C ARG A 4 16.90 -12.70 18.64
N THR A 5 17.43 -13.85 19.03
CA THR A 5 17.59 -15.00 18.12
C THR A 5 16.26 -15.45 17.52
N ASP A 6 15.17 -15.49 18.33
CA ASP A 6 13.84 -15.85 17.87
C ASP A 6 13.27 -14.86 16.84
N GLN A 7 13.53 -13.56 17.02
CA GLN A 7 13.13 -12.51 16.07
C GLN A 7 13.92 -12.64 14.75
N LEU A 8 15.22 -12.86 14.84
CA LEU A 8 16.06 -13.08 13.65
C LEU A 8 15.64 -14.35 12.90
N ASP A 9 15.38 -15.45 13.60
CA ASP A 9 14.91 -16.69 12.99
C ASP A 9 13.56 -16.50 12.31
N ARG A 10 12.64 -15.77 12.92
CA ARG A 10 11.36 -15.44 12.33
C ARG A 10 11.51 -14.65 11.03
N LEU A 11 12.38 -13.65 10.99
CA LEU A 11 12.63 -12.85 9.78
C LEU A 11 13.32 -13.62 8.65
N THR A 12 14.22 -14.58 8.98
CA THR A 12 15.16 -15.17 8.00
C THR A 12 14.88 -16.63 7.69
N LYS A 13 14.33 -17.41 8.63
CA LYS A 13 14.11 -18.86 8.49
C LYS A 13 12.64 -19.24 8.31
N SER A 14 11.69 -18.44 8.86
CA SER A 14 10.28 -18.71 8.70
C SER A 14 9.88 -18.76 7.23
N LYS A 15 9.04 -19.72 6.88
CA LYS A 15 8.48 -19.88 5.53
C LYS A 15 7.16 -19.15 5.34
N THR A 16 6.57 -18.64 6.42
CA THR A 16 5.22 -18.05 6.42
C THR A 16 5.18 -16.62 6.92
N PHE A 17 6.09 -16.23 7.82
CA PHE A 17 6.10 -14.92 8.45
C PHE A 17 6.43 -13.79 7.47
N CYS A 18 5.67 -12.70 7.54
CA CYS A 18 5.88 -11.44 6.81
C CYS A 18 5.60 -10.25 7.72
N MET A 19 6.45 -9.21 7.69
CA MET A 19 6.24 -7.97 8.47
C MET A 19 5.00 -7.16 8.07
N ILE A 20 4.52 -7.33 6.85
CA ILE A 20 3.45 -6.51 6.24
C ILE A 20 2.21 -6.37 7.13
N PRO A 21 1.62 -7.42 7.72
CA PRO A 21 0.38 -7.28 8.50
C PRO A 21 0.49 -6.42 9.78
N TRP A 22 1.68 -6.02 10.17
CA TRP A 22 1.92 -5.16 11.35
C TRP A 22 2.26 -3.71 11.02
N ILE A 23 2.46 -3.38 9.72
CA ILE A 23 2.98 -2.08 9.33
C ILE A 23 2.26 -1.46 8.13
N HIS A 24 1.38 -2.20 7.46
CA HIS A 24 0.89 -1.84 6.13
C HIS A 24 -0.53 -2.35 5.87
N MET A 25 -1.24 -1.65 5.02
CA MET A 25 -2.46 -2.07 4.34
C MET A 25 -2.42 -1.52 2.92
N HIS A 26 -2.83 -2.36 1.95
CA HIS A 26 -3.02 -1.95 0.56
C HIS A 26 -4.50 -1.64 0.30
N ALA A 27 -4.78 -0.62 -0.50
CA ALA A 27 -6.15 -0.32 -0.93
C ALA A 27 -6.20 0.10 -2.39
N PHE A 28 -7.21 -0.42 -3.10
CA PHE A 28 -7.54 -0.01 -4.46
C PHE A 28 -8.48 1.19 -4.50
N PRO A 29 -8.56 1.91 -5.65
CA PRO A 29 -9.45 3.07 -5.80
C PRO A 29 -10.95 2.76 -5.59
N ASN A 30 -11.36 1.51 -5.73
CA ASN A 30 -12.74 1.06 -5.50
C ASN A 30 -13.04 0.77 -4.02
N GLY A 31 -12.11 1.05 -3.11
CA GLY A 31 -12.26 0.83 -1.67
C GLY A 31 -11.93 -0.58 -1.18
N GLN A 32 -11.62 -1.52 -2.05
CA GLN A 32 -11.19 -2.86 -1.62
C GLN A 32 -9.82 -2.78 -0.93
N ALA A 33 -9.74 -3.37 0.27
CA ALA A 33 -8.52 -3.44 1.06
C ALA A 33 -7.92 -4.84 1.04
N PHE A 34 -6.58 -4.90 1.05
CA PHE A 34 -5.79 -6.13 0.98
C PHE A 34 -4.60 -6.04 1.95
N PRO A 35 -4.02 -7.17 2.37
CA PRO A 35 -2.82 -7.15 3.20
C PRO A 35 -1.61 -6.56 2.46
N CYS A 36 -1.48 -6.81 1.16
CA CYS A 36 -0.46 -6.22 0.30
C CYS A 36 -0.89 -6.25 -1.17
N CYS A 37 -0.12 -5.60 -2.05
CA CYS A 37 -0.42 -5.51 -3.49
C CYS A 37 -0.29 -6.84 -4.26
N LEU A 38 0.33 -7.88 -3.69
CA LEU A 38 0.44 -9.21 -4.30
C LEU A 38 -0.66 -10.18 -3.83
N ALA A 39 -1.46 -9.82 -2.83
CA ALA A 39 -2.57 -10.64 -2.39
C ALA A 39 -3.56 -10.87 -3.53
N ASP A 40 -4.28 -11.99 -3.47
CA ASP A 40 -5.31 -12.30 -4.47
C ASP A 40 -6.40 -11.22 -4.47
N SER A 41 -6.55 -10.53 -5.59
CA SER A 41 -7.52 -9.45 -5.77
C SER A 41 -8.99 -9.89 -5.70
N HIS A 42 -9.26 -11.20 -5.78
CA HIS A 42 -10.60 -11.75 -5.61
C HIS A 42 -11.00 -11.93 -4.14
N HIS A 43 -10.05 -11.79 -3.20
CA HIS A 43 -10.27 -12.01 -1.77
C HIS A 43 -9.85 -10.78 -0.95
N PRO A 44 -10.59 -9.64 -1.05
CA PRO A 44 -10.33 -8.47 -0.22
C PRO A 44 -10.55 -8.80 1.26
N ILE A 45 -9.74 -8.22 2.13
CA ILE A 45 -9.85 -8.37 3.59
C ILE A 45 -10.79 -7.34 4.22
N GLY A 46 -11.23 -6.36 3.46
CA GLY A 46 -12.15 -5.31 3.90
C GLY A 46 -12.55 -4.38 2.77
N HIS A 47 -13.40 -3.40 3.09
CA HIS A 47 -13.88 -2.44 2.12
C HIS A 47 -13.99 -1.04 2.74
N LEU A 48 -13.14 -0.11 2.36
CA LEU A 48 -12.97 1.20 2.98
C LEU A 48 -14.16 2.17 2.74
N HIS A 49 -15.07 1.86 1.82
CA HIS A 49 -16.36 2.57 1.73
C HIS A 49 -17.34 2.18 2.84
N LYS A 50 -17.10 1.05 3.53
CA LYS A 50 -17.96 0.53 4.61
C LYS A 50 -17.31 0.65 5.98
N ASN A 51 -16.01 0.41 6.03
CA ASN A 51 -15.20 0.36 7.25
C ASN A 51 -14.09 1.41 7.19
N THR A 52 -13.64 1.86 8.33
CA THR A 52 -12.40 2.64 8.45
C THR A 52 -11.17 1.74 8.30
N VAL A 53 -10.02 2.33 7.98
CA VAL A 53 -8.73 1.61 7.95
C VAL A 53 -8.46 0.93 9.30
N LYS A 54 -8.78 1.60 10.41
CA LYS A 54 -8.62 1.08 11.78
C LYS A 54 -9.52 -0.13 12.08
N GLU A 55 -10.76 -0.12 11.60
CA GLU A 55 -11.66 -1.27 11.74
C GLU A 55 -11.13 -2.47 10.96
N VAL A 56 -10.74 -2.28 9.68
CA VAL A 56 -10.17 -3.35 8.85
C VAL A 56 -8.86 -3.89 9.46
N TRP A 57 -8.05 -3.04 10.09
CA TRP A 57 -6.78 -3.41 10.72
C TRP A 57 -6.89 -4.52 11.78
N ASN A 58 -7.98 -4.55 12.53
CA ASN A 58 -8.25 -5.56 13.54
C ASN A 58 -9.52 -6.37 13.27
N ASP A 59 -9.99 -6.41 12.02
CA ASP A 59 -11.05 -7.33 11.64
C ASP A 59 -10.53 -8.77 11.49
N THR A 60 -11.44 -9.72 11.51
CA THR A 60 -11.17 -11.15 11.49
C THR A 60 -10.11 -11.60 10.47
N PRO A 61 -10.12 -11.15 9.20
CA PRO A 61 -9.11 -11.58 8.23
C PRO A 61 -7.69 -11.19 8.64
N TYR A 62 -7.48 -9.96 9.11
CA TYR A 62 -6.15 -9.50 9.54
C TYR A 62 -5.67 -10.18 10.80
N LYS A 63 -6.54 -10.37 11.79
CA LYS A 63 -6.23 -11.08 13.03
C LYS A 63 -5.84 -12.52 12.75
N THR A 64 -6.62 -13.20 11.90
CA THR A 64 -6.34 -14.59 11.50
C THR A 64 -4.98 -14.69 10.78
N MET A 65 -4.68 -13.74 9.91
CA MET A 65 -3.39 -13.72 9.19
C MET A 65 -2.21 -13.57 10.17
N ARG A 66 -2.26 -12.60 11.10
CA ARG A 66 -1.21 -12.42 12.10
C ARG A 66 -1.03 -13.67 12.95
N LYS A 67 -2.13 -14.25 13.44
CA LYS A 67 -2.12 -15.48 14.22
C LYS A 67 -1.47 -16.64 13.45
N ASN A 68 -1.90 -16.87 12.21
CA ASN A 68 -1.33 -17.91 11.36
C ASN A 68 0.18 -17.74 11.17
N MET A 69 0.63 -16.51 10.88
CA MET A 69 2.06 -16.24 10.70
C MET A 69 2.88 -16.45 11.98
N LEU A 70 2.32 -16.14 13.15
CA LEU A 70 2.99 -16.39 14.44
C LEU A 70 3.04 -17.89 14.81
N GLU A 71 2.08 -18.66 14.32
CA GLU A 71 1.98 -20.13 14.50
C GLU A 71 2.65 -20.92 13.36
N GLU A 72 3.44 -20.25 12.49
CA GLU A 72 4.10 -20.84 11.32
C GLU A 72 3.11 -21.56 10.36
N LYS A 73 1.89 -21.03 10.25
CA LYS A 73 0.87 -21.52 9.33
C LYS A 73 0.80 -20.64 8.08
N SER A 74 0.58 -21.26 6.93
CA SER A 74 0.40 -20.55 5.68
C SER A 74 -0.88 -19.71 5.65
N CYS A 75 -0.85 -18.60 4.93
CA CYS A 75 -1.99 -17.73 4.67
C CYS A 75 -2.34 -17.81 3.17
N LYS A 76 -3.60 -18.01 2.85
CA LYS A 76 -4.06 -18.13 1.46
C LYS A 76 -3.78 -16.86 0.64
N GLU A 77 -3.82 -15.71 1.28
CA GLU A 77 -3.52 -14.41 0.68
C GLU A 77 -2.05 -14.26 0.24
N CYS A 78 -1.17 -15.11 0.78
CA CYS A 78 0.28 -15.06 0.54
C CYS A 78 0.79 -16.10 -0.48
N THR A 79 -0.10 -16.84 -1.13
CA THR A 79 0.22 -17.95 -2.05
C THR A 79 1.25 -17.54 -3.12
N LYS A 80 1.11 -16.37 -3.73
CA LYS A 80 2.06 -15.86 -4.74
C LYS A 80 3.50 -15.74 -4.21
N CYS A 81 3.69 -15.32 -2.96
CA CYS A 81 5.01 -15.25 -2.35
C CYS A 81 5.59 -16.64 -2.13
N TYR A 82 4.78 -17.59 -1.65
CA TYR A 82 5.22 -18.96 -1.43
C TYR A 82 5.61 -19.64 -2.74
N GLU A 83 4.80 -19.50 -3.80
CA GLU A 83 5.11 -20.02 -5.14
C GLU A 83 6.40 -19.44 -5.71
N GLN A 84 6.63 -18.12 -5.56
CA GLN A 84 7.89 -17.49 -5.99
C GLN A 84 9.09 -18.07 -5.25
N GLU A 85 8.98 -18.28 -3.94
CA GLU A 85 10.05 -18.82 -3.10
C GLU A 85 10.32 -20.30 -3.41
N ASP A 86 9.30 -21.10 -3.67
CA ASP A 86 9.44 -22.50 -4.09
C ASP A 86 10.14 -22.62 -5.47
N MET A 87 9.99 -21.61 -6.33
CA MET A 87 10.73 -21.51 -7.59
C MET A 87 12.15 -20.90 -7.43
N GLY A 88 12.57 -20.57 -6.21
CA GLY A 88 13.88 -19.99 -5.91
C GLY A 88 14.00 -18.48 -6.12
N PHE A 89 12.89 -17.76 -6.31
CA PHE A 89 12.90 -16.31 -6.45
C PHE A 89 12.73 -15.60 -5.09
N VAL A 90 13.24 -14.37 -5.02
CA VAL A 90 12.99 -13.47 -3.89
C VAL A 90 11.57 -12.92 -3.98
N SER A 91 10.76 -13.18 -2.97
CA SER A 91 9.39 -12.71 -2.91
C SER A 91 9.25 -11.32 -2.28
N MET A 92 8.04 -10.74 -2.36
CA MET A 92 7.68 -9.54 -1.61
C MET A 92 7.79 -9.77 -0.09
N ARG A 93 7.46 -10.96 0.40
CA ARG A 93 7.60 -11.36 1.81
C ARG A 93 9.05 -11.24 2.27
N ASN A 94 10.00 -11.84 1.54
CA ASN A 94 11.42 -11.75 1.85
C ASN A 94 11.91 -10.31 1.84
N SER A 95 11.52 -9.54 0.81
CA SER A 95 11.88 -8.12 0.68
C SER A 95 11.31 -7.28 1.83
N SER A 96 10.07 -7.54 2.23
CA SER A 96 9.42 -6.84 3.35
C SER A 96 10.08 -7.16 4.68
N ASN A 97 10.41 -8.41 4.94
CA ASN A 97 11.15 -8.82 6.15
C ASN A 97 12.53 -8.15 6.22
N LYS A 98 13.23 -8.05 5.09
CA LYS A 98 14.51 -7.36 5.00
C LYS A 98 14.38 -5.85 5.24
N ASN A 99 13.39 -5.21 4.62
CA ASN A 99 13.25 -3.75 4.62
C ASN A 99 12.65 -3.20 5.92
N PHE A 100 11.82 -3.98 6.60
CA PHE A 100 11.07 -3.56 7.79
C PHE A 100 11.36 -4.42 9.03
N GLY A 101 12.36 -5.30 8.97
CA GLY A 101 12.73 -6.19 10.07
C GLY A 101 13.20 -5.47 11.34
N ASN A 102 13.66 -4.21 11.21
CA ASN A 102 13.94 -3.33 12.35
C ASN A 102 12.72 -3.13 13.27
N ASN A 103 11.52 -3.31 12.74
CA ASN A 103 10.26 -3.20 13.49
C ASN A 103 9.83 -4.53 14.15
N ILE A 104 10.56 -5.63 14.03
CA ILE A 104 10.12 -6.96 14.50
C ILE A 104 9.67 -6.96 15.98
N GLY A 105 10.23 -6.08 16.80
CA GLY A 105 9.87 -5.99 18.21
C GLY A 105 8.39 -5.63 18.48
N ILE A 106 7.70 -4.97 17.51
CA ILE A 106 6.27 -4.65 17.67
C ILE A 106 5.40 -5.90 17.58
N VAL A 107 5.86 -6.93 16.89
CA VAL A 107 5.14 -8.19 16.67
C VAL A 107 4.85 -8.90 18.01
N ASP A 108 5.72 -8.74 19.00
CA ASP A 108 5.57 -9.32 20.33
C ASP A 108 4.35 -8.76 21.11
N GLN A 109 3.77 -7.65 20.64
CA GLN A 109 2.57 -7.04 21.24
C GLN A 109 1.26 -7.60 20.69
N THR A 110 1.33 -8.59 19.78
CA THR A 110 0.14 -9.23 19.20
C THR A 110 -0.54 -10.11 20.26
N LEU A 111 -1.84 -9.90 20.46
CA LEU A 111 -2.64 -10.70 21.38
C LEU A 111 -2.88 -12.11 20.81
N GLU A 112 -3.29 -13.03 21.67
CA GLU A 112 -3.51 -14.45 21.29
C GLU A 112 -4.52 -14.65 20.15
N ASP A 113 -5.50 -13.74 20.02
CA ASP A 113 -6.50 -13.77 18.96
C ASP A 113 -6.01 -13.11 17.63
N GLY A 114 -4.77 -12.57 17.60
CA GLY A 114 -4.19 -11.86 16.47
C GLY A 114 -4.47 -10.35 16.46
N THR A 115 -5.14 -9.82 17.49
CA THR A 115 -5.33 -8.37 17.64
C THR A 115 -4.00 -7.67 17.84
N PHE A 116 -3.80 -6.54 17.15
CA PHE A 116 -2.62 -5.68 17.28
C PHE A 116 -3.07 -4.24 17.48
N GLU A 117 -2.92 -3.72 18.69
CA GLU A 117 -3.47 -2.43 19.11
C GLU A 117 -2.63 -1.24 18.66
N ASP A 118 -1.31 -1.41 18.44
CA ASP A 118 -0.43 -0.34 17.97
C ASP A 118 -0.67 -0.05 16.48
N PHE A 119 -1.81 0.58 16.19
CA PHE A 119 -2.22 0.93 14.84
C PHE A 119 -1.39 2.11 14.31
N LYS A 120 -0.22 1.78 13.71
CA LYS A 120 0.68 2.74 13.07
C LYS A 120 1.11 2.20 11.72
N LEU A 121 0.58 2.76 10.64
CA LEU A 121 1.02 2.44 9.30
C LEU A 121 2.42 3.06 9.07
N ARG A 122 3.39 2.20 8.71
CA ARG A 122 4.77 2.58 8.40
C ARG A 122 5.07 2.54 6.92
N TYR A 123 4.18 1.91 6.17
CA TYR A 123 4.28 1.81 4.72
C TYR A 123 2.92 2.11 4.09
N TYR A 124 2.86 3.13 3.22
CA TYR A 124 1.66 3.46 2.44
C TYR A 124 1.76 2.92 1.02
N ASP A 125 0.77 2.12 0.61
CA ASP A 125 0.43 1.77 -0.78
C ASP A 125 -1.09 1.89 -0.93
N ILE A 126 -1.59 3.09 -0.70
CA ILE A 126 -3.00 3.44 -0.86
C ILE A 126 -3.17 4.10 -2.24
N ARG A 127 -3.98 3.48 -3.09
CA ARG A 127 -4.33 3.99 -4.40
C ARG A 127 -5.45 5.00 -4.24
N PHE A 128 -5.13 6.24 -3.88
CA PHE A 128 -6.11 7.28 -3.49
C PHE A 128 -7.28 7.42 -4.46
N SER A 129 -7.01 7.39 -5.77
CA SER A 129 -8.04 7.43 -6.81
C SER A 129 -7.59 6.72 -8.08
N ASN A 130 -8.54 6.56 -9.03
CA ASN A 130 -8.25 6.10 -10.38
C ASN A 130 -7.96 7.24 -11.37
N LEU A 131 -7.74 8.48 -10.88
CA LEU A 131 -7.43 9.62 -11.75
C LEU A 131 -6.17 9.36 -12.56
N CYS A 132 -6.33 9.30 -13.88
CA CYS A 132 -5.22 9.08 -14.83
C CYS A 132 -5.50 9.84 -16.13
N ASN A 133 -4.45 10.23 -16.83
CA ASN A 133 -4.50 10.92 -18.11
C ASN A 133 -4.13 10.01 -19.30
N MET A 134 -4.04 8.69 -19.09
CA MET A 134 -3.74 7.71 -20.13
C MET A 134 -4.68 6.51 -20.09
N SER A 135 -4.98 5.94 -21.27
CA SER A 135 -5.77 4.72 -21.44
C SER A 135 -4.84 3.57 -21.87
N CYS A 136 -3.96 3.11 -20.97
CA CYS A 136 -3.02 2.04 -21.26
C CYS A 136 -3.75 0.70 -21.44
N ARG A 137 -3.33 -0.11 -22.42
CA ARG A 137 -3.96 -1.41 -22.75
C ARG A 137 -3.96 -2.43 -21.61
N THR A 138 -3.04 -2.29 -20.66
CA THR A 138 -2.93 -3.14 -19.46
C THR A 138 -3.78 -2.66 -18.29
N CYS A 139 -4.44 -1.50 -18.43
CA CYS A 139 -5.35 -0.93 -17.45
C CYS A 139 -6.80 -1.03 -17.92
N GLY A 140 -7.74 -0.80 -17.00
CA GLY A 140 -9.17 -0.61 -17.27
C GLY A 140 -9.71 0.55 -16.44
N GLY A 141 -10.99 0.83 -16.54
CA GLY A 141 -11.64 1.95 -15.84
C GLY A 141 -11.51 1.94 -14.32
N TRP A 142 -11.24 0.77 -13.73
CA TRP A 142 -10.96 0.64 -12.29
C TRP A 142 -9.68 1.34 -11.85
N PHE A 143 -8.67 1.42 -12.74
CA PHE A 143 -7.35 1.99 -12.45
C PHE A 143 -7.02 3.22 -13.28
N SER A 144 -7.83 3.56 -14.29
CA SER A 144 -7.69 4.77 -15.08
C SER A 144 -9.04 5.36 -15.46
N SER A 145 -9.30 6.56 -14.95
CA SER A 145 -10.52 7.34 -15.29
C SER A 145 -10.63 7.67 -16.77
N SER A 146 -9.52 7.67 -17.54
CA SER A 146 -9.52 7.93 -18.99
C SER A 146 -10.19 6.80 -19.78
N TRP A 147 -10.28 5.58 -19.27
CA TRP A 147 -10.99 4.47 -19.92
C TRP A 147 -12.51 4.57 -19.83
N HIS A 148 -13.05 5.30 -18.83
CA HIS A 148 -14.48 5.27 -18.53
C HIS A 148 -15.38 5.65 -19.72
N ASP A 149 -15.02 6.70 -20.46
CA ASP A 149 -15.85 7.20 -21.58
C ASP A 149 -15.82 6.22 -22.77
N GLU A 150 -14.66 5.65 -23.06
CA GLU A 150 -14.49 4.64 -24.09
C GLU A 150 -15.22 3.33 -23.76
N GLU A 151 -15.04 2.84 -22.53
CA GLU A 151 -15.77 1.66 -22.05
C GLU A 151 -17.29 1.88 -22.03
N THR A 152 -17.75 3.10 -21.72
CA THR A 152 -19.17 3.45 -21.77
C THR A 152 -19.69 3.44 -23.20
N ALA A 153 -18.90 3.94 -24.16
CA ALA A 153 -19.28 3.90 -25.58
C ALA A 153 -19.35 2.48 -26.14
N LEU A 154 -18.42 1.58 -25.71
CA LEU A 154 -18.33 0.21 -26.20
C LEU A 154 -19.34 -0.74 -25.55
N TYR A 155 -19.54 -0.60 -24.24
CA TYR A 155 -20.28 -1.58 -23.42
C TYR A 155 -21.53 -1.03 -22.75
N GLY A 156 -21.87 0.25 -22.98
CA GLY A 156 -22.98 0.93 -22.32
C GLY A 156 -22.61 1.43 -20.92
N LYS A 157 -23.62 1.93 -20.17
CA LYS A 157 -23.42 2.51 -18.84
C LYS A 157 -22.67 1.55 -17.92
N ARG A 158 -21.58 2.06 -17.32
CA ARG A 158 -20.78 1.30 -16.35
C ARG A 158 -21.43 1.26 -14.98
N GLU A 159 -21.20 0.20 -14.22
CA GLU A 159 -21.68 0.05 -12.83
C GLU A 159 -20.87 0.87 -11.82
N TYR A 160 -19.72 1.42 -12.23
CA TYR A 160 -18.84 2.25 -11.39
C TYR A 160 -18.73 3.66 -11.95
N PRO A 161 -18.51 4.67 -11.08
CA PRO A 161 -18.36 6.06 -11.52
C PRO A 161 -17.02 6.28 -12.22
N LYS A 162 -16.93 7.36 -13.04
CA LYS A 162 -15.68 7.72 -13.74
C LYS A 162 -14.53 7.96 -12.78
N PHE A 163 -14.79 8.64 -11.67
CA PHE A 163 -13.80 8.88 -10.61
C PHE A 163 -14.16 8.06 -9.38
N MET A 164 -13.20 7.25 -8.93
CA MET A 164 -13.29 6.41 -7.75
C MET A 164 -12.24 6.84 -6.75
N PHE A 165 -12.56 6.71 -5.48
CA PHE A 165 -11.66 7.02 -4.36
C PHE A 165 -11.56 5.81 -3.44
N ALA A 166 -10.36 5.55 -2.87
CA ALA A 166 -10.15 4.43 -1.97
C ALA A 166 -11.01 4.53 -0.70
N GLY A 167 -11.26 5.72 -0.20
CA GLY A 167 -12.21 6.00 0.87
C GLY A 167 -13.63 6.32 0.36
N LYS A 168 -14.49 6.72 1.26
CA LYS A 168 -15.89 7.13 0.97
C LYS A 168 -15.96 8.33 0.03
N ASP A 169 -14.98 9.21 0.13
CA ASP A 169 -14.80 10.38 -0.71
C ASP A 169 -13.30 10.75 -0.80
N LYS A 170 -13.00 11.87 -1.45
CA LYS A 170 -11.64 12.36 -1.68
C LYS A 170 -10.86 12.64 -0.37
N GLU A 171 -11.53 13.15 0.66
CA GLU A 171 -10.89 13.56 1.91
C GLU A 171 -10.83 12.43 2.95
N ASP A 172 -11.68 11.41 2.83
CA ASP A 172 -11.82 10.34 3.82
C ASP A 172 -10.48 9.64 4.09
N MET A 173 -9.77 9.24 3.04
CA MET A 173 -8.46 8.58 3.22
C MET A 173 -7.41 9.49 3.82
N TRP A 174 -7.40 10.77 3.47
CA TRP A 174 -6.48 11.72 4.11
C TRP A 174 -6.75 11.82 5.60
N ASN A 175 -8.03 11.99 5.97
CA ASN A 175 -8.44 12.13 7.37
C ASN A 175 -8.06 10.90 8.21
N GLN A 176 -8.09 9.71 7.62
CA GLN A 176 -7.71 8.47 8.31
C GLN A 176 -6.20 8.22 8.35
N LEU A 177 -5.43 8.70 7.38
CA LEU A 177 -4.02 8.36 7.22
C LEU A 177 -3.06 9.42 7.78
N GLN A 178 -3.47 10.69 7.89
CA GLN A 178 -2.59 11.78 8.30
C GLN A 178 -1.93 11.57 9.68
N GLU A 179 -2.61 10.90 10.60
CA GLU A 179 -2.08 10.62 11.95
C GLU A 179 -0.91 9.61 11.94
N HIS A 180 -0.76 8.85 10.85
CA HIS A 180 0.31 7.87 10.70
C HIS A 180 1.58 8.44 10.05
N ILE A 181 1.51 9.64 9.46
CA ILE A 181 2.64 10.25 8.73
C ILE A 181 3.93 10.30 9.55
N PRO A 182 3.93 10.62 10.86
CA PRO A 182 5.15 10.63 11.67
C PRO A 182 5.86 9.26 11.80
N TYR A 183 5.17 8.17 11.46
CA TYR A 183 5.68 6.80 11.58
C TYR A 183 6.11 6.21 10.23
N LEU A 184 5.92 6.95 9.12
CA LEU A 184 6.20 6.45 7.78
C LEU A 184 7.68 6.16 7.56
N GLU A 185 7.96 4.99 7.01
CA GLU A 185 9.27 4.56 6.53
C GLU A 185 9.30 4.44 5.01
N GLN A 186 8.11 4.21 4.39
CA GLN A 186 8.00 4.08 2.94
C GLN A 186 6.63 4.53 2.45
N VAL A 187 6.62 5.17 1.28
CA VAL A 187 5.41 5.44 0.49
C VAL A 187 5.61 4.91 -0.92
N TYR A 188 4.65 4.14 -1.40
CA TYR A 188 4.58 3.67 -2.78
C TYR A 188 3.44 4.38 -3.50
N PHE A 189 3.79 5.25 -4.40
CA PHE A 189 2.85 6.01 -5.23
C PHE A 189 2.56 5.26 -6.52
N ALA A 190 1.33 4.77 -6.67
CA ALA A 190 0.84 4.09 -7.86
C ALA A 190 -0.69 4.16 -7.92
N GLY A 191 -1.30 3.53 -8.94
CA GLY A 191 -2.74 3.57 -9.19
C GLY A 191 -3.13 4.90 -9.83
N GLY A 192 -3.98 4.94 -10.85
CA GLY A 192 -4.12 6.12 -11.68
C GLY A 192 -2.74 6.68 -12.11
N GLU A 193 -2.60 8.00 -12.06
CA GLU A 193 -1.31 8.66 -12.25
C GLU A 193 -1.00 9.54 -11.04
N PRO A 194 -0.05 9.17 -10.17
CA PRO A 194 0.22 9.90 -8.94
C PRO A 194 0.66 11.35 -9.16
N LEU A 195 1.41 11.64 -10.24
CA LEU A 195 1.94 12.98 -10.47
C LEU A 195 0.90 14.02 -10.89
N ILE A 196 -0.34 13.62 -11.14
CA ILE A 196 -1.47 14.54 -11.38
C ILE A 196 -2.50 14.55 -10.24
N MET A 197 -2.23 13.83 -9.13
CA MET A 197 -3.12 13.79 -7.97
C MET A 197 -2.74 14.85 -6.93
N GLU A 198 -3.72 15.55 -6.39
CA GLU A 198 -3.49 16.54 -5.32
C GLU A 198 -3.05 15.88 -4.02
N GLU A 199 -3.58 14.70 -3.72
CA GLU A 199 -3.26 13.90 -2.54
C GLU A 199 -1.77 13.53 -2.48
N HIS A 200 -1.16 13.24 -3.63
CA HIS A 200 0.28 13.00 -3.75
C HIS A 200 1.09 14.20 -3.25
N TYR A 201 0.81 15.39 -3.77
CA TYR A 201 1.55 16.59 -3.36
C TYR A 201 1.23 17.03 -1.93
N ARG A 202 0.00 16.79 -1.47
CA ARG A 202 -0.38 17.05 -0.08
C ARG A 202 0.42 16.17 0.89
N LEU A 203 0.65 14.90 0.55
CA LEU A 203 1.49 14.03 1.36
C LEU A 203 2.97 14.47 1.33
N LEU A 204 3.50 14.87 0.17
CA LEU A 204 4.86 15.40 0.08
C LEU A 204 5.04 16.69 0.89
N ASP A 205 4.09 17.63 0.84
CA ASP A 205 4.11 18.85 1.66
C ASP A 205 4.16 18.51 3.15
N GLU A 206 3.40 17.51 3.58
CA GLU A 206 3.33 17.12 4.98
C GLU A 206 4.61 16.40 5.44
N LEU A 207 5.19 15.55 4.60
CA LEU A 207 6.50 14.94 4.87
C LEU A 207 7.60 15.99 5.00
N GLU A 208 7.62 17.01 4.11
CA GLU A 208 8.55 18.13 4.19
C GLU A 208 8.33 18.97 5.45
N ARG A 209 7.07 19.28 5.78
CA ARG A 209 6.72 20.07 6.98
C ARG A 209 7.20 19.40 8.27
N GLN A 210 7.23 18.06 8.28
CA GLN A 210 7.70 17.26 9.42
C GLN A 210 9.18 16.87 9.30
N GLU A 211 9.89 17.34 8.26
CA GLU A 211 11.32 17.04 8.00
C GLU A 211 11.62 15.52 7.87
N LEU A 212 10.65 14.73 7.34
CA LEU A 212 10.73 13.29 7.21
C LEU A 212 11.43 12.87 5.89
N PHE A 213 12.61 13.39 5.62
CA PHE A 213 13.36 13.21 4.36
C PHE A 213 13.96 11.81 4.18
N ASP A 214 13.99 10.98 5.23
CA ASP A 214 14.47 9.59 5.17
C ASP A 214 13.38 8.60 4.71
N VAL A 215 12.12 9.03 4.62
CA VAL A 215 11.03 8.21 4.08
C VAL A 215 11.34 7.82 2.63
N ARG A 216 11.31 6.52 2.35
CA ARG A 216 11.54 6.01 0.99
C ARG A 216 10.33 6.31 0.11
N LEU A 217 10.53 7.08 -0.95
CA LEU A 217 9.51 7.37 -1.95
C LEU A 217 9.71 6.46 -3.16
N ILE A 218 8.72 5.64 -3.46
CA ILE A 218 8.74 4.71 -4.59
C ILE A 218 7.57 5.07 -5.51
N TYR A 219 7.84 5.17 -6.80
CA TYR A 219 6.86 5.56 -7.81
C TYR A 219 6.71 4.52 -8.90
N ASN A 220 5.45 4.26 -9.30
CA ASN A 220 5.10 3.82 -10.64
C ASN A 220 4.26 4.92 -11.28
N THR A 221 4.77 5.51 -12.36
CA THR A 221 4.17 6.66 -13.04
C THR A 221 4.30 6.52 -14.56
N ASN A 222 3.35 7.04 -15.30
CA ASN A 222 3.46 7.18 -16.75
C ASN A 222 4.43 8.33 -17.16
N PHE A 223 4.92 9.09 -16.19
CA PHE A 223 5.92 10.14 -16.31
C PHE A 223 5.61 11.24 -17.36
N SER A 224 4.34 11.36 -17.75
CA SER A 224 3.91 12.32 -18.79
C SER A 224 3.71 13.73 -18.27
N LYS A 225 3.54 13.90 -16.97
CA LYS A 225 3.33 15.18 -16.28
C LYS A 225 4.20 15.26 -15.04
N LEU A 226 5.07 16.25 -14.98
CA LEU A 226 6.00 16.47 -13.86
C LEU A 226 5.60 17.63 -12.97
N LYS A 227 4.51 18.31 -13.35
CA LYS A 227 4.02 19.50 -12.66
C LYS A 227 2.52 19.45 -12.48
N LEU A 228 2.06 19.77 -11.27
CA LEU A 228 0.66 20.01 -10.96
C LEU A 228 0.49 21.43 -10.40
N LYS A 229 -0.27 22.29 -11.09
CA LYS A 229 -0.40 23.72 -10.75
C LYS A 229 0.98 24.38 -10.68
N THR A 230 1.39 24.89 -9.52
CA THR A 230 2.70 25.51 -9.27
C THR A 230 3.77 24.54 -8.78
N LYS A 231 3.42 23.29 -8.43
CA LYS A 231 4.32 22.30 -7.80
C LYS A 231 4.98 21.45 -8.87
N HIS A 232 6.30 21.39 -8.87
CA HIS A 232 7.09 20.50 -9.72
C HIS A 232 7.65 19.36 -8.89
N VAL A 233 7.48 18.12 -9.32
CA VAL A 233 7.83 16.95 -8.51
C VAL A 233 9.32 16.85 -8.19
N PHE A 234 10.20 17.33 -9.07
CA PHE A 234 11.65 17.33 -8.84
C PHE A 234 12.06 18.25 -7.69
N ASP A 235 11.29 19.34 -7.42
CA ASP A 235 11.56 20.22 -6.28
C ASP A 235 11.42 19.48 -4.95
N TYR A 236 10.55 18.47 -4.92
CA TYR A 236 10.41 17.57 -3.76
C TYR A 236 11.48 16.47 -3.78
N TRP A 237 11.62 15.73 -4.89
CA TRP A 237 12.49 14.56 -4.94
C TRP A 237 13.95 14.85 -4.57
N GLN A 238 14.48 16.00 -4.94
CA GLN A 238 15.85 16.42 -4.58
C GLN A 238 16.07 16.60 -3.08
N ARG A 239 15.00 16.69 -2.29
CA ARG A 239 15.07 16.88 -0.82
C ARG A 239 15.03 15.55 -0.06
N PHE A 240 14.51 14.47 -0.66
CA PHE A 240 14.41 13.17 -0.02
C PHE A 240 15.66 12.32 -0.28
N ASN A 241 16.11 11.59 0.75
CA ASN A 241 17.32 10.78 0.67
C ASN A 241 17.14 9.51 -0.19
N ASN A 242 15.91 9.01 -0.36
CA ASN A 242 15.62 7.76 -1.04
C ASN A 242 14.39 7.91 -1.97
N VAL A 243 14.63 8.14 -3.25
CA VAL A 243 13.60 8.21 -4.29
C VAL A 243 13.88 7.20 -5.38
N SER A 244 12.90 6.36 -5.69
CA SER A 244 12.96 5.38 -6.78
C SER A 244 11.77 5.57 -7.71
N VAL A 245 12.04 5.70 -9.01
CA VAL A 245 11.00 5.99 -10.01
C VAL A 245 10.98 4.90 -11.07
N GLY A 246 9.89 4.16 -11.15
CA GLY A 246 9.53 3.28 -12.25
C GLY A 246 8.70 4.06 -13.26
N ALA A 247 9.33 4.52 -14.35
CA ALA A 247 8.62 5.15 -15.44
C ALA A 247 8.05 4.09 -16.40
N SER A 248 6.74 4.09 -16.62
CA SER A 248 6.05 3.23 -17.58
C SER A 248 6.09 3.90 -18.94
N LEU A 249 6.99 3.48 -19.82
CA LEU A 249 7.21 4.00 -21.17
C LEU A 249 6.52 3.13 -22.22
#